data_c45873b00dfaf6cdb75cd973ba0a5b85
#
_entry.id   c45873b00dfaf6cdb75cd973ba0a5b85
#
_cell.length_a   1.000
_cell.length_b   1.000
_cell.length_c   1.000
_cell.angle_alpha   90.00
_cell.angle_beta   90.00
_cell.angle_gamma   90.00
#
_symmetry.space_group_name_H-M   'P 1'
#
loop_
_entity.id
_entity.type
_entity.pdbx_description
1 polymer ?
#
loop_
_entity_poly.entity_id
_entity_poly.type
_entity_poly.pdbx_seq_one_letter_code
_entity_poly.pdbx_strand_id
1 'polypeptide(L)'
;MSQMNFADVFNLARETADNSPVIQAGQQIAEQVPAVHRMMSAQYSRGRFISVFKDTGRHLGRWEVFSDFLSLAASELDMARIRTPESMEHCRKICARYEAADIANMQEMFCLMVCALEAKFHDFLGAIFMELDLGDNFRGQYFTPYSVQCLMARM
;
A
#
# COMPACT_ATOMS: atom_id res chain seq x y z
N MET A 1 -25.61 2.99 -5.87
CA MET A 1 -24.28 2.89 -6.50
C MET A 1 -23.33 2.27 -5.49
N SER A 2 -22.97 1.03 -5.67
CA SER A 2 -22.11 0.28 -4.72
C SER A 2 -20.68 0.83 -4.79
N GLN A 3 -20.15 1.30 -3.67
CA GLN A 3 -18.72 1.62 -3.54
C GLN A 3 -17.95 0.30 -3.54
N MET A 4 -17.25 0.01 -4.62
CA MET A 4 -16.23 -1.05 -4.61
C MET A 4 -15.02 -0.53 -3.83
N ASN A 5 -14.56 -1.25 -2.86
CA ASN A 5 -13.38 -0.89 -2.07
C ASN A 5 -12.11 -1.53 -2.67
N PHE A 6 -10.96 -1.33 -2.04
CA PHE A 6 -9.67 -1.91 -2.45
C PHE A 6 -9.75 -3.44 -2.64
N ALA A 7 -10.51 -4.13 -1.80
CA ALA A 7 -10.77 -5.56 -1.93
C ALA A 7 -11.51 -5.89 -3.24
N ASP A 8 -12.42 -5.03 -3.70
CA ASP A 8 -13.18 -5.25 -4.93
C ASP A 8 -12.32 -5.12 -6.19
N VAL A 9 -11.33 -4.21 -6.20
CA VAL A 9 -10.39 -4.06 -7.33
C VAL A 9 -9.49 -5.28 -7.43
N PHE A 10 -8.97 -5.73 -6.29
CA PHE A 10 -8.17 -6.94 -6.23
C PHE A 10 -9.02 -8.20 -6.50
N ASN A 11 -10.27 -8.24 -6.10
CA ASN A 11 -11.18 -9.33 -6.42
C ASN A 11 -11.55 -9.37 -7.90
N LEU A 12 -11.73 -8.21 -8.56
CA LEU A 12 -11.98 -8.16 -10.00
C LEU A 12 -10.76 -8.63 -10.82
N ALA A 13 -9.55 -8.33 -10.37
CA ALA A 13 -8.32 -8.88 -10.95
C ALA A 13 -8.20 -10.41 -10.74
N ARG A 14 -8.90 -10.91 -9.75
CA ARG A 14 -8.90 -12.30 -9.28
C ARG A 14 -10.01 -13.16 -9.89
N GLU A 15 -11.16 -12.62 -10.29
CA GLU A 15 -12.24 -13.36 -10.93
C GLU A 15 -11.82 -14.02 -12.26
N THR A 16 -10.67 -13.63 -12.80
CA THR A 16 -10.03 -14.27 -13.94
C THR A 16 -9.05 -15.39 -13.57
N ALA A 17 -8.77 -15.61 -12.29
CA ALA A 17 -7.84 -16.62 -11.79
C ALA A 17 -8.51 -17.45 -10.67
N ASP A 18 -9.19 -18.49 -11.09
CA ASP A 18 -9.59 -19.71 -10.39
C ASP A 18 -10.02 -19.68 -8.89
N ASN A 19 -11.16 -20.34 -8.61
CA ASN A 19 -11.84 -20.58 -7.33
C ASN A 19 -10.96 -21.32 -6.30
N SER A 20 -10.04 -20.64 -5.61
CA SER A 20 -9.17 -21.24 -4.60
C SER A 20 -9.56 -20.81 -3.17
N PRO A 21 -9.48 -21.69 -2.14
CA PRO A 21 -9.93 -21.43 -0.76
C PRO A 21 -9.16 -20.30 -0.02
N VAL A 22 -8.09 -19.79 -0.59
CA VAL A 22 -7.32 -18.63 -0.08
C VAL A 22 -8.16 -17.34 -0.11
N ILE A 23 -9.22 -17.28 -0.92
CA ILE A 23 -10.12 -16.12 -1.06
C ILE A 23 -10.93 -15.86 0.22
N GLN A 24 -11.35 -16.89 0.93
CA GLN A 24 -12.17 -16.77 2.14
C GLN A 24 -11.38 -16.18 3.32
N ALA A 25 -10.08 -16.48 3.42
CA ALA A 25 -9.21 -15.91 4.44
C ALA A 25 -8.98 -14.40 4.24
N GLY A 26 -8.85 -13.93 2.99
CA GLY A 26 -8.69 -12.51 2.66
C GLY A 26 -9.95 -11.69 2.96
N GLN A 27 -11.13 -12.24 2.74
CA GLN A 27 -12.41 -11.59 3.05
C GLN A 27 -12.65 -11.48 4.57
N GLN A 28 -12.28 -12.50 5.34
CA GLN A 28 -12.38 -12.43 6.81
C GLN A 28 -11.44 -11.41 7.44
N ILE A 29 -10.26 -11.17 6.85
CA ILE A 29 -9.34 -10.13 7.29
C ILE A 29 -9.91 -8.73 6.97
N ALA A 30 -10.49 -8.54 5.80
CA ALA A 30 -11.10 -7.26 5.39
C ALA A 30 -12.30 -6.86 6.27
N GLU A 31 -13.08 -7.82 6.75
CA GLU A 31 -14.21 -7.55 7.66
C GLU A 31 -13.77 -7.16 9.09
N GLN A 32 -12.57 -7.58 9.53
CA GLN A 32 -12.03 -7.26 10.86
C GLN A 32 -11.27 -5.94 10.92
N VAL A 33 -10.84 -5.40 9.78
CA VAL A 33 -10.04 -4.17 9.67
C VAL A 33 -10.71 -2.93 10.29
N PRO A 34 -12.02 -2.66 10.18
CA PRO A 34 -12.63 -1.44 10.73
C PRO A 34 -12.53 -1.32 12.26
N ALA A 35 -12.50 -2.42 12.99
CA ALA A 35 -12.43 -2.39 14.46
C ALA A 35 -11.00 -2.17 14.98
N VAL A 36 -9.99 -2.66 14.27
CA VAL A 36 -8.56 -2.51 14.61
C VAL A 36 -8.06 -1.11 14.24
N HIS A 37 -8.66 -0.50 13.25
CA HIS A 37 -8.28 0.78 12.64
C HIS A 37 -8.17 1.95 13.65
N ARG A 38 -9.01 2.00 14.67
CA ARG A 38 -9.07 3.12 15.62
C ARG A 38 -8.05 3.08 16.76
N MET A 39 -7.29 1.99 16.90
CA MET A 39 -6.44 1.76 18.07
C MET A 39 -4.94 1.70 17.77
N MET A 40 -4.52 1.80 16.51
CA MET A 40 -3.12 1.62 16.14
C MET A 40 -2.37 2.95 16.12
N SER A 41 -1.27 3.02 16.90
CA SER A 41 -0.37 4.19 16.83
C SER A 41 0.36 4.25 15.50
N ALA A 42 0.69 5.46 15.02
CA ALA A 42 1.46 5.66 13.80
C ALA A 42 2.80 4.89 13.81
N GLN A 43 3.44 4.78 14.98
CA GLN A 43 4.69 4.04 15.14
C GLN A 43 4.50 2.52 14.97
N TYR A 44 3.44 1.97 15.54
CA TYR A 44 3.10 0.55 15.37
C TYR A 44 2.81 0.25 13.90
N SER A 45 1.96 1.07 13.26
CA SER A 45 1.61 0.92 11.85
C SER A 45 2.85 0.96 10.94
N ARG A 46 3.81 1.85 11.23
CA ARG A 46 5.08 1.93 10.51
C ARG A 46 5.92 0.66 10.67
N GLY A 47 6.13 0.19 11.90
CA GLY A 47 6.92 -1.01 12.16
C GLY A 47 6.30 -2.25 11.50
N ARG A 48 4.97 -2.39 11.59
CA ARG A 48 4.26 -3.50 10.95
C ARG A 48 4.32 -3.41 9.43
N PHE A 49 4.16 -2.21 8.85
CA PHE A 49 4.29 -1.98 7.41
C PHE A 49 5.65 -2.45 6.90
N ILE A 50 6.74 -2.07 7.56
CA ILE A 50 8.10 -2.46 7.17
C ILE A 50 8.28 -3.98 7.25
N SER A 51 7.73 -4.62 8.28
CA SER A 51 7.77 -6.08 8.41
C SER A 51 7.05 -6.76 7.24
N VAL A 52 5.82 -6.35 6.96
CA VAL A 52 5.01 -6.92 5.85
C VAL A 52 5.67 -6.65 4.50
N PHE A 53 6.20 -5.44 4.30
CA PHE A 53 6.91 -5.08 3.07
C PHE A 53 8.11 -5.99 2.81
N LYS A 54 8.90 -6.32 3.84
CA LYS A 54 10.06 -7.23 3.70
C LYS A 54 9.66 -8.64 3.27
N ASP A 55 8.44 -9.05 3.59
CA ASP A 55 7.91 -10.36 3.24
C ASP A 55 7.17 -10.40 1.89
N THR A 56 6.88 -9.24 1.31
CA THR A 56 6.12 -9.10 0.06
C THR A 56 7.03 -9.13 -1.17
N GLY A 57 6.65 -9.88 -2.20
CA GLY A 57 7.30 -9.90 -3.50
C GLY A 57 8.81 -10.16 -3.43
N ARG A 58 9.23 -11.16 -2.67
CA ARG A 58 10.66 -11.46 -2.43
C ARG A 58 11.46 -11.78 -3.71
N HIS A 59 10.76 -12.16 -4.76
CA HIS A 59 11.31 -12.45 -6.08
C HIS A 59 11.57 -11.18 -6.93
N LEU A 60 11.08 -10.03 -6.49
CA LEU A 60 11.21 -8.73 -7.15
C LEU A 60 12.18 -7.81 -6.42
N GLY A 61 12.66 -6.78 -7.12
CA GLY A 61 13.48 -5.72 -6.52
C GLY A 61 12.67 -4.90 -5.49
N ARG A 62 13.30 -4.53 -4.37
CA ARG A 62 12.64 -3.76 -3.30
C ARG A 62 12.04 -2.45 -3.78
N TRP A 63 12.78 -1.73 -4.64
CA TRP A 63 12.29 -0.52 -5.29
C TRP A 63 11.04 -0.79 -6.14
N GLU A 64 11.04 -1.87 -6.90
CA GLU A 64 9.93 -2.25 -7.75
C GLU A 64 8.66 -2.55 -6.94
N VAL A 65 8.80 -3.35 -5.86
CA VAL A 65 7.69 -3.65 -4.94
C VAL A 65 7.12 -2.37 -4.32
N PHE A 66 7.99 -1.43 -3.93
CA PHE A 66 7.55 -0.16 -3.34
C PHE A 66 6.83 0.73 -4.38
N SER A 67 7.37 0.82 -5.60
CA SER A 67 6.75 1.55 -6.71
C SER A 67 5.39 0.98 -7.09
N ASP A 68 5.27 -0.35 -7.12
CA ASP A 68 4.00 -1.03 -7.40
C ASP A 68 2.98 -0.80 -6.30
N PHE A 69 3.41 -0.88 -5.03
CA PHE A 69 2.56 -0.55 -3.89
C PHE A 69 2.02 0.89 -3.99
N LEU A 70 2.89 1.87 -4.30
CA LEU A 70 2.47 3.26 -4.47
C LEU A 70 1.47 3.42 -5.61
N SER A 71 1.70 2.74 -6.73
CA SER A 71 0.81 2.78 -7.90
C SER A 71 -0.58 2.20 -7.58
N LEU A 72 -0.61 1.07 -6.86
CA LEU A 72 -1.86 0.45 -6.43
C LEU A 72 -2.58 1.30 -5.39
N ALA A 73 -1.88 1.84 -4.40
CA ALA A 73 -2.45 2.71 -3.37
C ALA A 73 -3.03 4.00 -3.97
N ALA A 74 -2.30 4.64 -4.89
CA ALA A 74 -2.78 5.83 -5.60
C ALA A 74 -4.01 5.51 -6.44
N SER A 75 -4.00 4.39 -7.17
CA SER A 75 -5.14 3.96 -7.97
C SER A 75 -6.37 3.67 -7.11
N GLU A 76 -6.21 3.10 -5.93
CA GLU A 76 -7.32 2.85 -5.00
C GLU A 76 -7.94 4.15 -4.51
N LEU A 77 -7.11 5.12 -4.12
CA LEU A 77 -7.60 6.43 -3.68
C LEU A 77 -8.29 7.20 -4.81
N ASP A 78 -7.80 7.07 -6.04
CA ASP A 78 -8.38 7.71 -7.22
C ASP A 78 -9.66 6.99 -7.68
N MET A 79 -9.69 5.65 -7.66
CA MET A 79 -10.85 4.84 -8.01
C MET A 79 -12.02 4.99 -7.05
N ALA A 80 -11.79 5.40 -5.81
CA ALA A 80 -12.86 5.80 -4.90
C ALA A 80 -13.65 7.00 -5.47
N ARG A 81 -13.04 7.74 -6.40
CA ARG A 81 -13.55 8.96 -7.01
C ARG A 81 -13.89 8.79 -8.49
N ILE A 82 -12.97 8.27 -9.28
CA ILE A 82 -13.10 8.13 -10.74
C ILE A 82 -12.56 6.76 -11.17
N ARG A 83 -13.38 5.95 -11.81
CA ARG A 83 -12.98 4.65 -12.36
C ARG A 83 -12.81 4.74 -13.86
N THR A 84 -11.60 4.54 -14.34
CA THR A 84 -11.33 4.40 -15.78
C THR A 84 -10.94 2.97 -16.12
N PRO A 85 -11.31 2.45 -17.31
CA PRO A 85 -10.89 1.13 -17.75
C PRO A 85 -9.36 0.98 -17.79
N GLU A 86 -8.66 2.07 -18.13
CA GLU A 86 -7.20 2.10 -18.20
C GLU A 86 -6.55 1.92 -16.81
N SER A 87 -7.08 2.61 -15.80
CA SER A 87 -6.61 2.48 -14.42
C SER A 87 -6.81 1.06 -13.90
N MET A 88 -7.96 0.45 -14.17
CA MET A 88 -8.25 -0.94 -13.80
C MET A 88 -7.31 -1.92 -14.49
N GLU A 89 -7.04 -1.74 -15.79
CA GLU A 89 -6.11 -2.59 -16.54
C GLU A 89 -4.68 -2.44 -16.04
N HIS A 90 -4.27 -1.24 -15.68
CA HIS A 90 -2.95 -1.00 -15.06
C HIS A 90 -2.81 -1.76 -13.74
N CYS A 91 -3.79 -1.66 -12.84
CA CYS A 91 -3.80 -2.41 -11.58
C CYS A 91 -3.74 -3.92 -11.83
N ARG A 92 -4.51 -4.43 -12.81
CA ARG A 92 -4.50 -5.86 -13.15
C ARG A 92 -3.12 -6.33 -13.59
N LYS A 93 -2.41 -5.55 -14.42
CA LYS A 93 -1.05 -5.88 -14.86
C LYS A 93 -0.06 -5.92 -13.69
N ILE A 94 -0.15 -4.98 -12.76
CA ILE A 94 0.68 -5.00 -11.55
C ILE A 94 0.37 -6.26 -10.74
N CYS A 95 -0.90 -6.51 -10.41
CA CYS A 95 -1.31 -7.64 -9.58
C CYS A 95 -0.92 -9.00 -10.18
N ALA A 96 -0.90 -9.14 -11.51
CA ALA A 96 -0.51 -10.36 -12.19
C ALA A 96 0.94 -10.80 -11.94
N ARG A 97 1.79 -9.91 -11.40
CA ARG A 97 3.19 -10.21 -11.07
C ARG A 97 3.38 -10.78 -9.66
N TYR A 98 2.32 -10.78 -8.85
CA TYR A 98 2.36 -11.12 -7.44
C TYR A 98 1.51 -12.35 -7.14
N GLU A 99 1.94 -13.10 -6.13
CA GLU A 99 1.16 -14.20 -5.58
C GLU A 99 -0.02 -13.67 -4.73
N ALA A 100 -1.01 -14.53 -4.48
CA ALA A 100 -2.17 -14.14 -3.68
C ALA A 100 -1.80 -13.66 -2.26
N ALA A 101 -0.75 -14.25 -1.67
CA ALA A 101 -0.24 -13.84 -0.36
C ALA A 101 0.39 -12.43 -0.41
N ASP A 102 1.12 -12.11 -1.48
CA ASP A 102 1.72 -10.78 -1.68
C ASP A 102 0.64 -9.71 -1.85
N ILE A 103 -0.45 -10.04 -2.57
CA ILE A 103 -1.59 -9.15 -2.73
C ILE A 103 -2.26 -8.86 -1.37
N ALA A 104 -2.44 -9.89 -0.52
CA ALA A 104 -2.97 -9.70 0.83
C ALA A 104 -2.04 -8.81 1.68
N ASN A 105 -0.74 -8.98 1.56
CA ASN A 105 0.25 -8.12 2.20
C ASN A 105 0.16 -6.67 1.73
N MET A 106 -0.04 -6.42 0.43
CA MET A 106 -0.21 -5.07 -0.11
C MET A 106 -1.49 -4.42 0.42
N GLN A 107 -2.57 -5.17 0.58
CA GLN A 107 -3.80 -4.68 1.21
C GLN A 107 -3.57 -4.32 2.68
N GLU A 108 -2.86 -5.17 3.44
CA GLU A 108 -2.47 -4.86 4.82
C GLU A 108 -1.63 -3.59 4.90
N MET A 109 -0.63 -3.44 4.02
CA MET A 109 0.21 -2.25 3.96
C MET A 109 -0.60 -0.98 3.67
N PHE A 110 -1.59 -1.04 2.78
CA PHE A 110 -2.48 0.08 2.50
C PHE A 110 -3.29 0.48 3.74
N CYS A 111 -3.89 -0.48 4.43
CA CYS A 111 -4.62 -0.23 5.67
C CYS A 111 -3.72 0.39 6.74
N LEU A 112 -2.50 -0.12 6.91
CA LEU A 112 -1.52 0.40 7.87
C LEU A 112 -1.11 1.85 7.54
N MET A 113 -0.95 2.17 6.27
CA MET A 113 -0.68 3.54 5.80
C MET A 113 -1.84 4.47 6.17
N VAL A 114 -3.08 4.08 5.88
CA VAL A 114 -4.26 4.88 6.20
C VAL A 114 -4.38 5.09 7.72
N CYS A 115 -4.22 4.02 8.52
CA CYS A 115 -4.24 4.11 9.98
C CYS A 115 -3.18 5.06 10.53
N ALA A 116 -1.96 5.01 9.98
CA ALA A 116 -0.87 5.88 10.42
C ALA A 116 -1.13 7.35 10.11
N LEU A 117 -1.67 7.65 8.92
CA LEU A 117 -2.01 9.02 8.50
C LEU A 117 -3.21 9.58 9.27
N GLU A 118 -4.17 8.72 9.61
CA GLU A 118 -5.33 9.10 10.44
C GLU A 118 -4.94 9.40 11.88
N ALA A 119 -4.00 8.59 12.45
CA ALA A 119 -3.50 8.80 13.80
C ALA A 119 -2.71 10.12 13.93
N LYS A 120 -1.95 10.49 12.90
CA LYS A 120 -1.16 11.71 12.86
C LYS A 120 -0.80 12.07 11.43
N PHE A 121 -1.05 13.31 11.04
CA PHE A 121 -0.55 13.84 9.77
C PHE A 121 0.99 13.98 9.80
N HIS A 122 1.68 13.22 8.97
CA HIS A 122 3.15 13.21 8.87
C HIS A 122 3.59 12.58 7.53
N ASP A 123 4.86 12.70 7.20
CA ASP A 123 5.46 12.04 6.05
C ASP A 123 5.70 10.55 6.34
N PHE A 124 4.63 9.74 6.20
CA PHE A 124 4.69 8.30 6.45
C PHE A 124 5.53 7.57 5.39
N LEU A 125 5.24 7.83 4.11
CA LEU A 125 5.87 7.12 3.00
C LEU A 125 7.33 7.51 2.81
N GLY A 126 7.67 8.80 2.93
CA GLY A 126 9.06 9.25 2.87
C GLY A 126 9.90 8.70 4.02
N ALA A 127 9.33 8.61 5.21
CA ALA A 127 10.02 8.00 6.36
C ALA A 127 10.30 6.51 6.15
N ILE A 128 9.36 5.75 5.54
CA ILE A 128 9.55 4.34 5.19
C ILE A 128 10.60 4.20 4.08
N PHE A 129 10.51 5.02 3.04
CA PHE A 129 11.46 5.04 1.94
C PHE A 129 12.91 5.18 2.42
N MET A 130 13.13 6.13 3.33
CA MET A 130 14.44 6.36 3.93
C MET A 130 14.90 5.21 4.83
N GLU A 131 13.99 4.62 5.62
CA GLU A 131 14.32 3.50 6.52
C GLU A 131 14.65 2.21 5.75
N LEU A 132 14.00 1.99 4.63
CA LEU A 132 14.25 0.85 3.77
C LEU A 132 15.44 1.04 2.81
N ASP A 133 16.08 2.21 2.85
CA ASP A 133 17.20 2.58 1.97
C ASP A 133 16.89 2.33 0.49
N LEU A 134 15.69 2.71 0.08
CA LEU A 134 15.22 2.54 -1.30
C LEU A 134 15.76 3.59 -2.26
N GLY A 135 16.46 4.60 -1.74
CA GLY A 135 17.12 5.65 -2.51
C GLY A 135 18.29 5.09 -3.33
N ASP A 136 18.52 5.68 -4.50
CA ASP A 136 19.70 5.39 -5.29
C ASP A 136 20.90 6.17 -4.72
N ASN A 137 21.68 5.50 -3.87
CA ASN A 137 22.88 6.06 -3.25
C ASN A 137 23.91 6.54 -4.28
N PHE A 138 23.90 5.94 -5.50
CA PHE A 138 24.77 6.34 -6.60
C PHE A 138 24.42 7.69 -7.23
N ARG A 139 23.13 8.06 -7.20
CA ARG A 139 22.64 9.31 -7.78
C ARG A 139 22.52 10.47 -6.80
N GLY A 140 22.85 10.24 -5.53
CA GLY A 140 22.80 11.27 -4.48
C GLY A 140 21.39 11.82 -4.26
N GLN A 141 20.37 11.05 -4.55
CA GLN A 141 18.96 11.44 -4.33
C GLN A 141 18.61 11.23 -2.87
N TYR A 142 18.69 12.28 -2.09
CA TYR A 142 18.23 12.28 -0.70
C TYR A 142 16.96 13.11 -0.57
N PHE A 143 15.97 12.55 0.13
CA PHE A 143 14.80 13.33 0.51
C PHE A 143 15.18 14.39 1.55
N THR A 144 14.69 15.60 1.38
CA THR A 144 14.79 16.62 2.41
C THR A 144 14.05 16.15 3.66
N PRO A 145 14.68 16.08 4.84
CA PRO A 145 14.03 15.67 6.06
C PRO A 145 12.73 16.46 6.32
N TYR A 146 11.68 15.78 6.76
CA TYR A 146 10.35 16.37 6.96
C TYR A 146 10.37 17.63 7.85
N SER A 147 11.21 17.63 8.90
CA SER A 147 11.40 18.79 9.77
C SER A 147 11.91 20.04 9.02
N VAL A 148 12.79 19.84 8.03
CA VAL A 148 13.32 20.92 7.20
C VAL A 148 12.24 21.41 6.22
N GLN A 149 11.47 20.49 5.62
CA GLN A 149 10.33 20.85 4.76
C GLN A 149 9.29 21.68 5.53
N CYS A 150 8.96 21.26 6.76
CA CYS A 150 8.05 22.01 7.62
C CYS A 150 8.59 23.40 7.99
N LEU A 151 9.90 23.54 8.19
CA LEU A 151 10.53 24.83 8.44
C LEU A 151 10.41 25.73 7.22
N MET A 152 10.75 25.21 6.04
CA MET A 152 10.65 25.98 4.78
C MET A 152 9.22 26.41 4.46
N ALA A 153 8.23 25.58 4.76
CA ALA A 153 6.82 25.91 4.55
C ALA A 153 6.27 27.00 5.50
N ARG A 154 6.98 27.30 6.61
CA ARG A 154 6.61 28.34 7.59
C ARG A 154 7.32 29.69 7.35
N MET A 155 8.27 29.72 6.46
CA MET A 155 8.99 30.93 6.02
C MET A 155 8.25 31.64 4.90
#